data_b0b3dab8c6e64bd916505cefd89cbbcd
#
_entry.id   b0b3dab8c6e64bd916505cefd89cbbcd
#
_cell.length_a   1.000
_cell.length_b   1.000
_cell.length_c   1.000
_cell.angle_alpha   90.00
_cell.angle_beta   90.00
_cell.angle_gamma   90.00
#
_symmetry.space_group_name_H-M   'P 1'
#
loop_
_entity.id
_entity.type
_entity.pdbx_description
1 polymer ?
#
loop_
_entity_poly.entity_id
_entity_poly.type
_entity_poly.pdbx_seq_one_letter_code
_entity_poly.pdbx_strand_id
1 'polypeptide(L)'
;MPTASTQIDELMPSTTPVVGFAELYDRHYEAVFRAALRVTGNPADAEDVLQTVFLRVLARGEDVEDVALPAAYFRRAAVNAAVDVLRRRELRADSVYDDSAPHAAVQSPLLLKERLRRAIAALDSEDASLFLLRHVEGLSNEELAGMFQIEKNNVAVKLHRIRQRLQTELER
;
A
#
# COMPACT_ATOMS: atom_id res chain seq x y z
N MET A 1 32.68 -42.09 45.56
CA MET A 1 32.91 -40.99 44.63
C MET A 1 31.88 -41.08 43.56
N PRO A 2 30.77 -40.30 43.60
CA PRO A 2 29.86 -40.29 42.51
C PRO A 2 30.26 -39.18 41.48
N THR A 3 30.39 -39.61 40.26
CA THR A 3 30.62 -38.76 39.09
C THR A 3 29.37 -37.93 38.78
N ALA A 4 29.54 -36.63 38.79
CA ALA A 4 28.55 -35.70 38.38
C ALA A 4 28.34 -35.79 36.85
N SER A 5 27.23 -36.37 36.43
CA SER A 5 26.69 -36.18 35.09
C SER A 5 25.98 -34.82 35.04
N THR A 6 26.63 -33.87 34.44
CA THR A 6 26.08 -32.53 34.18
C THR A 6 24.94 -32.64 33.17
N GLN A 7 23.75 -32.35 33.65
CA GLN A 7 22.59 -32.02 32.83
C GLN A 7 22.90 -30.74 32.05
N ILE A 8 23.10 -30.85 30.75
CA ILE A 8 23.03 -29.80 29.78
C ILE A 8 21.91 -30.16 28.79
N ASP A 9 20.70 -30.27 29.36
CA ASP A 9 19.51 -30.39 28.56
C ASP A 9 18.50 -29.41 29.15
N GLU A 10 18.51 -28.20 28.67
CA GLU A 10 17.40 -27.23 28.72
C GLU A 10 17.93 -25.85 28.36
N LEU A 11 18.23 -25.64 27.09
CA LEU A 11 18.12 -24.33 26.43
C LEU A 11 18.07 -24.56 24.91
N MET A 12 17.04 -25.29 24.48
CA MET A 12 16.56 -25.14 23.13
C MET A 12 15.64 -23.92 23.14
N PRO A 13 16.02 -22.81 22.52
CA PRO A 13 15.05 -21.74 22.28
C PRO A 13 13.93 -22.31 21.42
N SER A 14 12.71 -22.10 21.84
CA SER A 14 11.50 -22.45 21.09
C SER A 14 11.64 -21.90 19.68
N THR A 15 11.99 -22.76 18.75
CA THR A 15 12.08 -22.40 17.33
C THR A 15 10.66 -22.26 16.81
N THR A 16 10.03 -21.12 17.08
CA THR A 16 8.95 -20.65 16.23
C THR A 16 9.57 -20.57 14.83
N PRO A 17 8.99 -21.16 13.78
CA PRO A 17 9.58 -21.11 12.47
C PRO A 17 9.66 -19.64 12.06
N VAL A 18 10.86 -19.10 12.09
CA VAL A 18 11.20 -17.80 11.53
C VAL A 18 10.87 -17.91 10.06
N VAL A 19 9.77 -17.30 9.65
CA VAL A 19 9.42 -17.17 8.22
C VAL A 19 10.50 -16.30 7.62
N GLY A 20 11.46 -16.91 6.94
CA GLY A 20 12.57 -16.19 6.34
C GLY A 20 12.05 -15.12 5.37
N PHE A 21 12.79 -14.02 5.22
CA PHE A 21 12.44 -12.94 4.30
C PHE A 21 12.09 -13.46 2.88
N ALA A 22 12.84 -14.48 2.39
CA ALA A 22 12.57 -15.09 1.09
C ALA A 22 11.16 -15.70 1.01
N GLU A 23 10.72 -16.43 2.03
CA GLU A 23 9.38 -17.00 2.07
C GLU A 23 8.29 -15.92 2.15
N LEU A 24 8.54 -14.86 2.91
CA LEU A 24 7.65 -13.72 3.01
C LEU A 24 7.53 -12.99 1.67
N TYR A 25 8.67 -12.80 0.99
CA TYR A 25 8.72 -12.22 -0.35
C TYR A 25 7.94 -13.06 -1.34
N ASP A 26 8.21 -14.36 -1.44
CA ASP A 26 7.54 -15.28 -2.37
C ASP A 26 6.04 -15.34 -2.15
N ARG A 27 5.60 -15.25 -0.90
CA ARG A 27 4.18 -15.28 -0.53
C ARG A 27 3.42 -14.01 -0.92
N HIS A 28 4.07 -12.85 -0.87
CA HIS A 28 3.38 -11.56 -0.97
C HIS A 28 3.77 -10.71 -2.17
N TYR A 29 4.87 -11.01 -2.89
CA TYR A 29 5.38 -10.14 -3.96
C TYR A 29 4.33 -9.87 -5.04
N GLU A 30 3.61 -10.92 -5.47
CA GLU A 30 2.62 -10.81 -6.54
C GLU A 30 1.41 -9.95 -6.13
N ALA A 31 0.97 -10.07 -4.87
CA ALA A 31 -0.12 -9.27 -4.34
C ALA A 31 0.28 -7.79 -4.24
N VAL A 32 1.49 -7.51 -3.75
CA VAL A 32 2.05 -6.16 -3.66
C VAL A 32 2.20 -5.54 -5.06
N PHE A 33 2.82 -6.27 -5.98
CA PHE A 33 3.01 -5.80 -7.35
C PHE A 33 1.68 -5.48 -8.06
N ARG A 34 0.69 -6.39 -7.95
CA ARG A 34 -0.63 -6.18 -8.56
C ARG A 34 -1.38 -5.00 -7.96
N ALA A 35 -1.34 -4.83 -6.64
CA ALA A 35 -1.95 -3.68 -5.98
C ALA A 35 -1.29 -2.36 -6.45
N ALA A 36 0.03 -2.32 -6.47
CA ALA A 36 0.80 -1.19 -6.97
C ALA A 36 0.47 -0.86 -8.43
N LEU A 37 0.45 -1.86 -9.31
CA LEU A 37 0.16 -1.68 -10.73
C LEU A 37 -1.26 -1.14 -10.98
N ARG A 38 -2.26 -1.61 -10.23
CA ARG A 38 -3.63 -1.08 -10.34
C ARG A 38 -3.71 0.40 -9.99
N VAL A 39 -2.94 0.85 -9.00
CA VAL A 39 -2.93 2.26 -8.55
C VAL A 39 -2.10 3.12 -9.51
N THR A 40 -0.86 2.74 -9.77
CA THR A 40 0.09 3.55 -10.57
C THR A 40 -0.20 3.50 -12.07
N GLY A 41 -0.71 2.35 -12.54
CA GLY A 41 -0.93 2.07 -13.96
C GLY A 41 0.35 1.95 -14.79
N ASN A 42 1.50 1.80 -14.14
CA ASN A 42 2.82 1.72 -14.77
C ASN A 42 3.64 0.60 -14.12
N PRO A 43 4.16 -0.38 -14.90
CA PRO A 43 4.94 -1.49 -14.35
C PRO A 43 6.22 -1.06 -13.64
N ALA A 44 6.95 -0.07 -14.16
CA ALA A 44 8.19 0.41 -13.53
C ALA A 44 7.91 1.04 -12.15
N ASP A 45 6.84 1.83 -12.03
CA ASP A 45 6.42 2.37 -10.74
C ASP A 45 5.95 1.26 -9.78
N ALA A 46 5.30 0.21 -10.31
CA ALA A 46 4.88 -0.92 -9.49
C ALA A 46 6.08 -1.71 -8.94
N GLU A 47 7.16 -1.83 -9.71
CA GLU A 47 8.43 -2.40 -9.26
C GLU A 47 9.08 -1.55 -8.17
N ASP A 48 9.10 -0.22 -8.33
CA ASP A 48 9.61 0.70 -7.30
C ASP A 48 8.81 0.58 -5.99
N VAL A 49 7.49 0.45 -6.08
CA VAL A 49 6.62 0.21 -4.92
C VAL A 49 6.96 -1.12 -4.27
N LEU A 50 7.09 -2.19 -5.07
CA LEU A 50 7.45 -3.52 -4.59
C LEU A 50 8.76 -3.48 -3.78
N GLN A 51 9.80 -2.90 -4.36
CA GLN A 51 11.11 -2.74 -3.69
C GLN A 51 10.96 -1.91 -2.41
N THR A 52 10.23 -0.80 -2.45
CA THR A 52 10.00 0.07 -1.29
C THR A 52 9.33 -0.67 -0.14
N VAL A 53 8.30 -1.47 -0.43
CA VAL A 53 7.57 -2.23 0.59
C VAL A 53 8.49 -3.27 1.25
N PHE A 54 9.20 -4.06 0.45
CA PHE A 54 10.05 -5.12 0.99
C PHE A 54 11.32 -4.59 1.67
N LEU A 55 11.89 -3.47 1.21
CA LEU A 55 12.99 -2.79 1.92
C LEU A 55 12.53 -2.27 3.30
N ARG A 56 11.31 -1.75 3.41
CA ARG A 56 10.74 -1.35 4.71
C ARG A 56 10.53 -2.54 5.65
N VAL A 57 10.15 -3.69 5.10
CA VAL A 57 10.03 -4.93 5.87
C VAL A 57 11.42 -5.37 6.37
N LEU A 58 12.43 -5.40 5.51
CA LEU A 58 13.80 -5.70 5.89
C LEU A 58 14.37 -4.76 6.95
N ALA A 59 14.08 -3.46 6.82
CA ALA A 59 14.58 -2.45 7.76
C ALA A 59 13.96 -2.55 9.17
N ARG A 60 12.85 -3.29 9.35
CA ARG A 60 12.27 -3.58 10.67
C ARG A 60 13.05 -4.60 11.48
N GLY A 61 13.96 -5.35 10.84
CA GLY A 61 14.81 -6.31 11.50
C GLY A 61 14.06 -7.48 12.14
N GLU A 62 14.54 -7.91 13.29
CA GLU A 62 14.06 -9.08 14.04
C GLU A 62 12.56 -9.03 14.42
N ASP A 63 11.96 -7.85 14.49
CA ASP A 63 10.53 -7.68 14.76
C ASP A 63 9.63 -8.28 13.65
N VAL A 64 10.19 -8.60 12.48
CA VAL A 64 9.47 -9.24 11.38
C VAL A 64 9.41 -10.75 11.56
N GLU A 65 10.36 -11.32 12.30
CA GLU A 65 10.50 -12.76 12.51
C GLU A 65 9.42 -13.33 13.46
N ASP A 66 8.94 -12.50 14.40
CA ASP A 66 7.96 -12.92 15.40
C ASP A 66 6.49 -12.68 15.00
N VAL A 67 6.23 -11.87 13.99
CA VAL A 67 4.88 -11.54 13.57
C VAL A 67 4.69 -11.93 12.11
N ALA A 68 3.91 -12.98 11.87
CA ALA A 68 3.36 -13.28 10.56
C ALA A 68 2.59 -12.03 10.07
N LEU A 69 3.24 -11.16 9.31
CA LEU A 69 2.62 -9.93 8.79
C LEU A 69 1.42 -10.33 7.93
N PRO A 70 0.20 -9.92 8.30
CA PRO A 70 -0.99 -10.35 7.59
C PRO A 70 -0.99 -9.77 6.16
N ALA A 71 -1.63 -10.46 5.23
CA ALA A 71 -1.79 -9.99 3.85
C ALA A 71 -2.36 -8.57 3.76
N ALA A 72 -3.19 -8.18 4.74
CA ALA A 72 -3.73 -6.84 4.89
C ALA A 72 -2.64 -5.76 5.06
N TYR A 73 -1.56 -6.08 5.79
CA TYR A 73 -0.42 -5.18 5.94
C TYR A 73 0.23 -4.89 4.59
N PHE A 74 0.52 -5.93 3.80
CA PHE A 74 1.15 -5.79 2.50
C PHE A 74 0.29 -5.01 1.50
N ARG A 75 -1.03 -5.25 1.49
CA ARG A 75 -1.97 -4.47 0.66
C ARG A 75 -1.95 -2.99 1.02
N ARG A 76 -2.03 -2.67 2.31
CA ARG A 76 -1.97 -1.28 2.79
C ARG A 76 -0.63 -0.64 2.49
N ALA A 77 0.48 -1.34 2.72
CA ALA A 77 1.82 -0.86 2.43
C ALA A 77 2.01 -0.57 0.94
N ALA A 78 1.53 -1.47 0.06
CA ALA A 78 1.57 -1.29 -1.38
C ALA A 78 0.76 -0.07 -1.84
N VAL A 79 -0.47 0.07 -1.37
CA VAL A 79 -1.34 1.21 -1.70
C VAL A 79 -0.72 2.52 -1.22
N ASN A 80 -0.22 2.58 0.01
CA ASN A 80 0.44 3.79 0.54
C ASN A 80 1.67 4.18 -0.28
N ALA A 81 2.54 3.22 -0.58
CA ALA A 81 3.73 3.48 -1.39
C ALA A 81 3.38 3.89 -2.82
N ALA A 82 2.32 3.33 -3.40
CA ALA A 82 1.82 3.71 -4.72
C ALA A 82 1.27 5.15 -4.74
N VAL A 83 0.56 5.58 -3.70
CA VAL A 83 0.12 6.98 -3.55
C VAL A 83 1.31 7.93 -3.47
N ASP A 84 2.37 7.55 -2.75
CA ASP A 84 3.60 8.33 -2.67
C ASP A 84 4.29 8.46 -4.05
N VAL A 85 4.22 7.42 -4.89
CA VAL A 85 4.70 7.46 -6.29
C VAL A 85 3.87 8.44 -7.10
N LEU A 86 2.54 8.39 -7.02
CA LEU A 86 1.65 9.33 -7.72
C LEU A 86 1.96 10.78 -7.33
N ARG A 87 2.12 11.08 -6.06
CA ARG A 87 2.47 12.42 -5.57
C ARG A 87 3.80 12.92 -6.12
N ARG A 88 4.82 12.05 -6.13
CA ARG A 88 6.13 12.42 -6.71
C ARG A 88 6.05 12.70 -8.21
N ARG A 89 5.17 12.01 -8.93
CA ARG A 89 4.91 12.28 -10.35
C ARG A 89 4.31 13.66 -10.55
N GLU A 90 3.29 14.03 -9.78
CA GLU A 90 2.65 15.34 -9.86
C GLU A 90 3.66 16.46 -9.57
N LEU A 91 4.44 16.35 -8.51
CA LEU A 91 5.48 17.33 -8.19
C LEU A 91 6.52 17.51 -9.31
N ARG A 92 6.85 16.44 -10.04
CA ARG A 92 7.74 16.51 -11.21
C ARG A 92 7.04 17.12 -12.41
N ALA A 93 5.76 16.79 -12.64
CA ALA A 93 4.99 17.36 -13.73
C ALA A 93 4.83 18.87 -13.57
N ASP A 94 4.52 19.35 -12.37
CA ASP A 94 4.40 20.78 -12.05
C ASP A 94 5.72 21.54 -12.26
N SER A 95 6.87 20.88 -12.13
CA SER A 95 8.19 21.50 -12.35
C SER A 95 8.60 21.60 -13.83
N VAL A 96 7.88 20.93 -14.73
CA VAL A 96 8.20 20.84 -16.19
C VAL A 96 7.10 21.51 -17.04
N TYR A 97 6.09 22.17 -16.42
CA TYR A 97 4.99 22.76 -17.17
C TYR A 97 5.49 23.84 -18.15
N ASP A 98 5.57 23.44 -19.41
CA ASP A 98 5.50 24.31 -20.59
C ASP A 98 3.99 24.45 -20.95
N ASP A 99 3.52 25.68 -20.96
CA ASP A 99 2.10 26.11 -21.01
C ASP A 99 1.46 25.90 -22.41
N SER A 100 1.83 24.87 -23.16
CA SER A 100 1.44 24.69 -24.58
C SER A 100 0.70 23.41 -24.92
N ALA A 101 0.07 22.70 -23.95
CA ALA A 101 -0.79 21.58 -24.30
C ALA A 101 -2.22 22.06 -24.66
N PRO A 102 -2.70 21.80 -25.90
CA PRO A 102 -4.04 22.22 -26.29
C PRO A 102 -5.09 21.49 -25.45
N HIS A 103 -6.01 22.23 -24.86
CA HIS A 103 -7.24 21.73 -24.24
C HIS A 103 -8.17 21.14 -25.31
N ALA A 104 -7.75 20.08 -25.97
CA ALA A 104 -8.64 19.33 -26.83
C ALA A 104 -9.47 18.38 -25.96
N ALA A 105 -10.74 18.71 -25.88
CA ALA A 105 -11.78 17.92 -25.22
C ALA A 105 -12.00 16.58 -25.95
N VAL A 106 -11.03 15.68 -25.83
CA VAL A 106 -11.25 14.26 -26.13
C VAL A 106 -11.28 13.56 -24.78
N GLN A 107 -12.47 13.13 -24.37
CA GLN A 107 -12.69 12.30 -23.19
C GLN A 107 -12.11 10.89 -23.45
N SER A 108 -10.80 10.83 -23.61
CA SER A 108 -10.11 9.54 -23.68
C SER A 108 -10.18 8.87 -22.31
N PRO A 109 -10.53 7.58 -22.23
CA PRO A 109 -10.49 6.83 -20.98
C PRO A 109 -9.13 6.91 -20.27
N LEU A 110 -8.04 7.11 -21.01
CA LEU A 110 -6.70 7.31 -20.47
C LEU A 110 -6.56 8.65 -19.75
N LEU A 111 -7.09 9.73 -20.31
CA LEU A 111 -7.09 11.05 -19.68
C LEU A 111 -7.92 11.05 -18.39
N LEU A 112 -9.07 10.40 -18.40
CA LEU A 112 -9.89 10.28 -17.19
C LEU A 112 -9.17 9.52 -16.08
N LYS A 113 -8.49 8.42 -16.42
CA LYS A 113 -7.68 7.66 -15.45
C LYS A 113 -6.55 8.51 -14.88
N GLU A 114 -5.90 9.31 -15.70
CA GLU A 114 -4.81 10.18 -15.24
C GLU A 114 -5.34 11.32 -14.36
N ARG A 115 -6.45 11.95 -14.74
CA ARG A 115 -7.13 12.95 -13.89
C ARG A 115 -7.55 12.35 -12.54
N LEU A 116 -8.07 11.13 -12.53
CA LEU A 116 -8.42 10.44 -11.29
C LEU A 116 -7.19 10.18 -10.42
N ARG A 117 -6.06 9.76 -11.00
CA ARG A 117 -4.80 9.57 -10.25
C ARG A 117 -4.32 10.87 -9.62
N ARG A 118 -4.37 11.98 -10.34
CA ARG A 118 -4.04 13.31 -9.81
C ARG A 118 -4.96 13.69 -8.65
N ALA A 119 -6.25 13.53 -8.83
CA ALA A 119 -7.22 13.80 -7.77
C ALA A 119 -6.98 12.95 -6.52
N ILE A 120 -6.62 11.66 -6.69
CA ILE A 120 -6.23 10.78 -5.58
C ILE A 120 -4.93 11.23 -4.92
N ALA A 121 -3.94 11.64 -5.71
CA ALA A 121 -2.67 12.16 -5.18
C ALA A 121 -2.84 13.43 -4.33
N ALA A 122 -3.87 14.23 -4.62
CA ALA A 122 -4.21 15.45 -3.88
C ALA A 122 -4.99 15.19 -2.56
N LEU A 123 -5.49 13.98 -2.34
CA LEU A 123 -6.10 13.60 -1.06
C LEU A 123 -5.01 13.47 0.02
N ASP A 124 -5.39 13.55 1.30
CA ASP A 124 -4.48 13.11 2.36
C ASP A 124 -4.20 11.60 2.28
N SER A 125 -3.12 11.15 2.93
CA SER A 125 -2.64 9.77 2.80
C SER A 125 -3.64 8.73 3.30
N GLU A 126 -4.38 9.06 4.37
CA GLU A 126 -5.36 8.14 4.95
C GLU A 126 -6.58 8.00 4.04
N ASP A 127 -7.13 9.12 3.55
CA ASP A 127 -8.28 9.14 2.66
C ASP A 127 -7.96 8.46 1.31
N ALA A 128 -6.79 8.73 0.73
CA ALA A 128 -6.33 8.07 -0.49
C ALA A 128 -6.24 6.55 -0.31
N SER A 129 -5.63 6.10 0.80
CA SER A 129 -5.49 4.68 1.11
C SER A 129 -6.83 4.01 1.36
N LEU A 130 -7.70 4.64 2.14
CA LEU A 130 -9.05 4.14 2.42
C LEU A 130 -9.87 3.95 1.13
N PHE A 131 -9.82 4.94 0.25
CA PHE A 131 -10.51 4.91 -1.03
C PHE A 131 -9.98 3.80 -1.94
N LEU A 132 -8.67 3.69 -2.10
CA LEU A 132 -8.04 2.70 -2.97
C LEU A 132 -8.21 1.27 -2.44
N LEU A 133 -8.06 1.06 -1.14
CA LEU A 133 -8.30 -0.25 -0.53
C LEU A 133 -9.76 -0.71 -0.71
N ARG A 134 -10.71 0.24 -0.66
CA ARG A 134 -12.12 -0.08 -0.93
C ARG A 134 -12.40 -0.38 -2.38
N HIS A 135 -11.94 0.48 -3.31
CA HIS A 135 -12.38 0.48 -4.71
C HIS A 135 -11.46 -0.28 -5.66
N VAL A 136 -10.18 -0.41 -5.31
CA VAL A 136 -9.17 -1.11 -6.12
C VAL A 136 -8.90 -2.50 -5.57
N GLU A 137 -8.75 -2.62 -4.24
CA GLU A 137 -8.48 -3.90 -3.58
C GLU A 137 -9.74 -4.64 -3.11
N GLY A 138 -10.90 -3.97 -3.13
CA GLY A 138 -12.20 -4.59 -2.86
C GLY A 138 -12.47 -4.91 -1.38
N LEU A 139 -11.72 -4.32 -0.44
CA LEU A 139 -11.92 -4.56 0.98
C LEU A 139 -13.33 -4.11 1.43
N SER A 140 -13.94 -4.88 2.32
CA SER A 140 -15.21 -4.53 2.96
C SER A 140 -15.03 -3.36 3.95
N ASN A 141 -16.13 -2.69 4.28
CA ASN A 141 -16.10 -1.64 5.30
C ASN A 141 -15.68 -2.18 6.67
N GLU A 142 -15.91 -3.45 6.95
CA GLU A 142 -15.53 -4.11 8.20
C GLU A 142 -14.02 -4.35 8.27
N GLU A 143 -13.41 -4.85 7.19
CA GLU A 143 -11.96 -4.99 7.07
C GLU A 143 -11.25 -3.64 7.16
N LEU A 144 -11.79 -2.61 6.49
CA LEU A 144 -11.29 -1.24 6.58
C LEU A 144 -11.42 -0.65 7.98
N ALA A 145 -12.54 -0.87 8.66
CA ALA A 145 -12.74 -0.43 10.04
C ALA A 145 -11.67 -1.00 10.98
N GLY A 146 -11.40 -2.31 10.87
CA GLY A 146 -10.33 -2.95 11.63
C GLY A 146 -8.93 -2.44 11.26
N MET A 147 -8.66 -2.26 9.96
CA MET A 147 -7.36 -1.81 9.46
C MET A 147 -7.03 -0.36 9.86
N PHE A 148 -8.02 0.53 9.87
CA PHE A 148 -7.86 1.95 10.20
C PHE A 148 -8.22 2.28 11.65
N GLN A 149 -8.66 1.28 12.44
CA GLN A 149 -9.07 1.44 13.85
C GLN A 149 -10.17 2.50 14.03
N ILE A 150 -11.15 2.47 13.14
CA ILE A 150 -12.33 3.34 13.15
C ILE A 150 -13.60 2.52 13.11
N GLU A 151 -14.73 3.10 13.51
CA GLU A 151 -16.02 2.43 13.43
C GLU A 151 -16.48 2.20 11.98
N LYS A 152 -17.17 1.09 11.72
CA LYS A 152 -17.68 0.71 10.39
C LYS A 152 -18.55 1.81 9.74
N ASN A 153 -19.38 2.47 10.56
CA ASN A 153 -20.20 3.59 10.08
C ASN A 153 -19.35 4.78 9.63
N ASN A 154 -18.24 5.05 10.34
CA ASN A 154 -17.32 6.12 9.99
C ASN A 154 -16.59 5.85 8.66
N VAL A 155 -16.30 4.57 8.35
CA VAL A 155 -15.77 4.19 7.02
C VAL A 155 -16.72 4.63 5.91
N ALA A 156 -18.01 4.33 6.02
CA ALA A 156 -18.99 4.69 5.00
C ALA A 156 -19.08 6.22 4.82
N VAL A 157 -19.10 6.97 5.91
CA VAL A 157 -19.14 8.44 5.90
C VAL A 157 -17.88 9.03 5.27
N LYS A 158 -16.69 8.54 5.65
CA LYS A 158 -15.41 8.96 5.05
C LYS A 158 -15.39 8.68 3.55
N LEU A 159 -15.74 7.46 3.12
CA LEU A 159 -15.79 7.09 1.70
C LEU A 159 -16.77 7.96 0.90
N HIS A 160 -17.90 8.33 1.48
CA HIS A 160 -18.85 9.24 0.85
C HIS A 160 -18.24 10.63 0.63
N ARG A 161 -17.60 11.21 1.65
CA ARG A 161 -16.92 12.51 1.56
C ARG A 161 -15.77 12.50 0.55
N ILE A 162 -14.98 11.44 0.54
CA ILE A 162 -13.87 11.28 -0.42
C ILE A 162 -14.42 11.26 -1.86
N ARG A 163 -15.49 10.50 -2.12
CA ARG A 163 -16.12 10.47 -3.45
C ARG A 163 -16.60 11.84 -3.89
N GLN A 164 -17.24 12.61 -3.01
CA GLN A 164 -17.67 13.97 -3.32
C GLN A 164 -16.48 14.88 -3.68
N ARG A 165 -15.38 14.81 -2.92
CA ARG A 165 -14.16 15.58 -3.22
C ARG A 165 -13.58 15.20 -4.58
N LEU A 166 -13.44 13.90 -4.86
CA LEU A 166 -12.93 13.41 -6.14
C LEU A 166 -13.83 13.83 -7.31
N GLN A 167 -15.16 13.77 -7.15
CA GLN A 167 -16.10 14.23 -8.18
C GLN A 167 -15.91 15.72 -8.47
N THR A 168 -15.83 16.55 -7.45
CA THR A 168 -15.60 18.00 -7.61
C THR A 168 -14.27 18.28 -8.33
N GLU A 169 -13.21 17.53 -8.03
CA GLU A 169 -11.91 17.68 -8.71
C GLU A 169 -11.94 17.20 -10.17
N LEU A 170 -12.76 16.19 -10.49
CA LEU A 170 -12.91 15.69 -11.87
C LEU A 170 -13.81 16.57 -12.75
N GLU A 171 -14.67 17.39 -12.16
CA GLU A 171 -15.55 18.33 -12.87
C GLU A 171 -14.88 19.68 -13.18
N ARG A 172 -13.71 19.96 -12.56
CA ARG A 172 -12.89 21.14 -12.84
C ARG A 172 -12.04 20.96 -14.08
#